data_4a4e8ef8bf1af1366a1c0b53ab5361f0
#
_entry.id   4a4e8ef8bf1af1366a1c0b53ab5361f0
#
_cell.length_a   1.000
_cell.length_b   1.000
_cell.length_c   1.000
_cell.angle_alpha   90.00
_cell.angle_beta   90.00
_cell.angle_gamma   90.00
#
_symmetry.space_group_name_H-M   'P 1'
#
loop_
_entity.id
_entity.type
_entity.pdbx_description
1 polymer ?
#
loop_
_entity_poly.entity_id
_entity_poly.type
_entity_poly.pdbx_seq_one_letter_code
_entity_poly.pdbx_strand_id
1 'polypeptide(L)'
;MKNKLLYKLRSGKNPKFIYYSVNALRLIIPKGIFRLRLQGKLSSLSRRKDKEYIEHRVDYYNKLSGTVQLPSSAPHLSEHKMSKQKVYFFDTYQYTRWFSDQFQWGFCPGDVTFVPDYPSIVKSRPLTDDNVNSIVMKLDKVRHFIFVDDKKAFTEKKNMVIFRGKVKGKPSRKLFMEMYFHHPMCDLGDVSKNTTDPAEWRTEKKTINEHLDYKFIMALEGIDVASNLKWVMSSNSIAVMPRPTCETWFMEGTLIPNYHYIEIKPDFSDLEERLKYYIEHVDESLEIINHAHE
;
A
#
# COMPACT_ATOMS: atom_id res chain seq x y z
N MET A 1 -2.43 13.11 26.75
CA MET A 1 -3.20 11.85 26.58
C MET A 1 -4.49 12.04 25.78
N LYS A 2 -5.29 13.10 26.00
CA LYS A 2 -6.54 13.39 25.26
C LYS A 2 -6.31 13.50 23.73
N ASN A 3 -5.28 14.19 23.28
CA ASN A 3 -4.98 14.37 21.85
C ASN A 3 -4.68 13.03 21.12
N LYS A 4 -4.05 12.06 21.79
CA LYS A 4 -3.72 10.77 21.19
C LYS A 4 -4.95 9.87 20.99
N LEU A 5 -5.91 9.93 21.89
CA LEU A 5 -7.18 9.19 21.77
C LEU A 5 -8.04 9.81 20.68
N LEU A 6 -8.18 11.15 20.67
CA LEU A 6 -8.93 11.89 19.67
C LEU A 6 -8.36 11.66 18.24
N TYR A 7 -7.02 11.67 18.10
CA TYR A 7 -6.36 11.31 16.85
C TYR A 7 -6.72 9.90 16.41
N LYS A 8 -6.72 8.90 17.30
CA LYS A 8 -7.07 7.51 16.94
C LYS A 8 -8.51 7.39 16.44
N LEU A 9 -9.45 8.08 17.07
CA LEU A 9 -10.88 8.05 16.69
C LEU A 9 -11.15 8.77 15.37
N ARG A 10 -10.42 9.85 15.08
CA ARG A 10 -10.63 10.70 13.89
C ARG A 10 -9.61 10.49 12.78
N SER A 11 -8.72 9.51 12.91
CA SER A 11 -7.60 9.32 11.97
C SER A 11 -8.01 8.95 10.55
N GLY A 12 -9.25 8.49 10.31
CA GLY A 12 -9.69 7.94 9.03
C GLY A 12 -9.14 6.55 8.71
N LYS A 13 -8.40 5.94 9.64
CA LYS A 13 -7.77 4.61 9.45
C LYS A 13 -8.70 3.49 9.84
N ASN A 14 -8.52 2.33 9.20
CA ASN A 14 -9.26 1.12 9.54
C ASN A 14 -9.14 0.76 11.03
N PRO A 15 -10.25 0.44 11.72
CA PRO A 15 -10.25 0.13 13.15
C PRO A 15 -9.58 -1.21 13.42
N LYS A 16 -8.39 -1.18 14.00
CA LYS A 16 -7.59 -2.38 14.30
C LYS A 16 -8.34 -3.36 15.21
N PHE A 17 -9.12 -2.87 16.17
CA PHE A 17 -9.87 -3.73 17.07
C PHE A 17 -10.82 -4.64 16.31
N ILE A 18 -11.63 -4.09 15.41
CA ILE A 18 -12.57 -4.88 14.58
C ILE A 18 -11.81 -5.89 13.73
N TYR A 19 -10.71 -5.46 13.09
CA TYR A 19 -9.89 -6.35 12.28
C TYR A 19 -9.39 -7.57 13.09
N TYR A 20 -8.80 -7.34 14.26
CA TYR A 20 -8.26 -8.43 15.08
C TYR A 20 -9.35 -9.32 15.66
N SER A 21 -10.49 -8.77 16.12
CA SER A 21 -11.61 -9.55 16.65
C SER A 21 -12.21 -10.47 15.60
N VAL A 22 -12.49 -9.95 14.41
CA VAL A 22 -13.03 -10.76 13.29
C VAL A 22 -12.05 -11.87 12.89
N ASN A 23 -10.75 -11.59 12.83
CA ASN A 23 -9.76 -12.60 12.48
C ASN A 23 -9.56 -13.63 13.60
N ALA A 24 -9.65 -13.25 14.88
CA ALA A 24 -9.62 -14.19 15.99
C ALA A 24 -10.81 -15.17 15.94
N LEU A 25 -12.03 -14.66 15.68
CA LEU A 25 -13.21 -15.51 15.48
C LEU A 25 -13.04 -16.49 14.31
N ARG A 26 -12.35 -16.10 13.25
CA ARG A 26 -12.06 -16.99 12.12
C ARG A 26 -11.16 -18.18 12.48
N LEU A 27 -10.35 -18.10 13.53
CA LEU A 27 -9.50 -19.20 13.98
C LEU A 27 -10.31 -20.33 14.62
N ILE A 28 -11.50 -20.04 15.16
CA ILE A 28 -12.36 -21.03 15.83
C ILE A 28 -13.01 -21.97 14.80
N ILE A 29 -13.16 -21.54 13.55
CA ILE A 29 -13.83 -22.34 12.51
C ILE A 29 -12.87 -23.43 12.02
N PRO A 30 -13.26 -24.72 12.10
CA PRO A 30 -12.42 -25.84 11.69
C PRO A 30 -12.02 -25.78 10.21
N LYS A 31 -10.74 -26.03 9.91
CA LYS A 31 -10.18 -26.01 8.55
C LYS A 31 -10.91 -26.98 7.61
N GLY A 32 -11.39 -28.13 8.12
CA GLY A 32 -12.10 -29.15 7.34
C GLY A 32 -13.29 -28.59 6.55
N ILE A 33 -14.03 -27.65 7.11
CA ILE A 33 -15.18 -27.01 6.44
C ILE A 33 -14.73 -26.28 5.16
N PHE A 34 -13.59 -25.60 5.22
CA PHE A 34 -13.03 -24.87 4.07
C PHE A 34 -12.49 -25.83 3.01
N ARG A 35 -11.77 -26.88 3.44
CA ARG A 35 -11.18 -27.89 2.55
C ARG A 35 -12.24 -28.63 1.74
N LEU A 36 -13.34 -29.02 2.38
CA LEU A 36 -14.48 -29.67 1.70
C LEU A 36 -15.14 -28.76 0.65
N ARG A 37 -15.11 -27.43 0.86
CA ARG A 37 -15.73 -26.45 -0.03
C ARG A 37 -14.80 -25.92 -1.10
N LEU A 38 -13.51 -26.25 -1.08
CA LEU A 38 -12.50 -25.68 -1.97
C LEU A 38 -12.87 -25.90 -3.45
N GLN A 39 -13.16 -27.14 -3.84
CA GLN A 39 -13.50 -27.46 -5.24
C GLN A 39 -14.75 -26.71 -5.74
N GLY A 40 -15.79 -26.66 -4.91
CA GLY A 40 -17.00 -25.88 -5.22
C GLY A 40 -16.73 -24.39 -5.34
N LYS A 41 -15.78 -23.85 -4.54
CA LYS A 41 -15.37 -22.44 -4.63
C LYS A 41 -14.59 -22.16 -5.92
N LEU A 42 -13.66 -23.03 -6.30
CA LEU A 42 -12.88 -22.90 -7.53
C LEU A 42 -13.76 -23.04 -8.77
N SER A 43 -14.63 -24.05 -8.81
CA SER A 43 -15.54 -24.27 -9.94
C SER A 43 -16.59 -23.15 -10.09
N SER A 44 -16.86 -22.37 -9.03
CA SER A 44 -17.75 -21.21 -9.13
C SER A 44 -17.19 -20.10 -10.04
N LEU A 45 -15.88 -20.06 -10.29
CA LEU A 45 -15.25 -19.08 -11.18
C LEU A 45 -15.82 -19.13 -12.60
N SER A 46 -16.06 -20.33 -13.14
CA SER A 46 -16.58 -20.51 -14.49
C SER A 46 -17.96 -19.85 -14.73
N ARG A 47 -18.73 -19.63 -13.64
CA ARG A 47 -20.06 -19.02 -13.68
C ARG A 47 -20.06 -17.50 -13.44
N ARG A 48 -18.90 -16.91 -13.17
CA ARG A 48 -18.79 -15.47 -12.89
C ARG A 48 -18.72 -14.66 -14.19
N LYS A 49 -19.42 -13.53 -14.21
CA LYS A 49 -19.38 -12.59 -15.35
C LYS A 49 -18.01 -11.89 -15.50
N ASP A 50 -17.28 -11.74 -14.38
CA ASP A 50 -15.97 -11.11 -14.29
C ASP A 50 -14.81 -12.13 -14.28
N LYS A 51 -15.03 -13.34 -14.82
CA LYS A 51 -14.04 -14.42 -14.85
C LYS A 51 -12.73 -13.97 -15.49
N GLU A 52 -12.78 -13.44 -16.69
CA GLU A 52 -11.60 -13.00 -17.44
C GLU A 52 -10.80 -11.92 -16.68
N TYR A 53 -11.49 -10.97 -16.06
CA TYR A 53 -10.85 -9.97 -15.22
C TYR A 53 -10.14 -10.60 -14.02
N ILE A 54 -10.75 -11.60 -13.38
CA ILE A 54 -10.13 -12.31 -12.24
C ILE A 54 -8.90 -13.08 -12.71
N GLU A 55 -8.98 -13.81 -13.84
CA GLU A 55 -7.87 -14.58 -14.41
C GLU A 55 -6.70 -13.66 -14.75
N HIS A 56 -6.96 -12.57 -15.48
CA HIS A 56 -5.93 -11.56 -15.78
C HIS A 56 -5.25 -11.00 -14.52
N ARG A 57 -6.02 -10.74 -13.45
CA ARG A 57 -5.44 -10.29 -12.18
C ARG A 57 -4.62 -11.37 -11.49
N VAL A 58 -5.04 -12.64 -11.58
CA VAL A 58 -4.26 -13.76 -11.03
C VAL A 58 -2.93 -13.86 -11.75
N ASP A 59 -2.92 -13.79 -13.07
CA ASP A 59 -1.69 -13.84 -13.88
C ASP A 59 -0.76 -12.66 -13.58
N TYR A 60 -1.32 -11.48 -13.34
CA TYR A 60 -0.53 -10.32 -12.92
C TYR A 60 0.20 -10.56 -11.60
N TYR A 61 -0.49 -11.10 -10.58
CA TYR A 61 0.09 -11.30 -9.25
C TYR A 61 0.96 -12.54 -9.16
N ASN A 62 0.63 -13.59 -9.90
CA ASN A 62 1.34 -14.85 -9.96
C ASN A 62 1.82 -15.11 -11.39
N LYS A 63 3.09 -14.83 -11.64
CA LYS A 63 3.72 -14.95 -12.96
C LYS A 63 4.28 -16.35 -13.24
N LEU A 64 4.02 -17.33 -12.37
CA LEU A 64 4.50 -18.70 -12.56
C LEU A 64 3.76 -19.36 -13.73
N SER A 65 4.51 -19.89 -14.68
CA SER A 65 4.00 -20.71 -15.78
C SER A 65 4.21 -22.19 -15.46
N GLY A 66 3.20 -22.84 -14.90
CA GLY A 66 3.23 -24.26 -14.61
C GLY A 66 3.60 -24.63 -13.17
N THR A 67 3.92 -25.91 -12.97
CA THR A 67 4.26 -26.45 -11.66
C THR A 67 5.73 -26.19 -11.32
N VAL A 68 5.98 -25.60 -10.16
CA VAL A 68 7.33 -25.35 -9.66
C VAL A 68 7.56 -26.23 -8.43
N GLN A 69 8.73 -26.87 -8.38
CA GLN A 69 9.14 -27.67 -7.24
C GLN A 69 9.82 -26.74 -6.21
N LEU A 70 9.29 -26.71 -5.00
CA LEU A 70 9.90 -25.96 -3.90
C LEU A 70 11.09 -26.74 -3.32
N PRO A 71 12.08 -26.07 -2.72
CA PRO A 71 13.19 -26.75 -2.04
C PRO A 71 12.66 -27.61 -0.88
N SER A 72 13.33 -28.70 -0.56
CA SER A 72 12.92 -29.59 0.54
C SER A 72 12.89 -28.90 1.91
N SER A 73 13.61 -27.79 2.05
CA SER A 73 13.61 -26.94 3.25
C SER A 73 12.43 -25.98 3.33
N ALA A 74 11.59 -25.88 2.28
CA ALA A 74 10.41 -25.01 2.33
C ALA A 74 9.42 -25.48 3.41
N PRO A 75 8.90 -24.58 4.26
CA PRO A 75 8.02 -24.93 5.36
C PRO A 75 6.69 -25.50 4.86
N HIS A 76 6.08 -26.37 5.66
CA HIS A 76 4.72 -26.85 5.45
C HIS A 76 3.69 -25.85 6.00
N LEU A 77 2.47 -25.87 5.47
CA LEU A 77 1.34 -25.06 5.98
C LEU A 77 0.98 -25.40 7.44
N SER A 78 1.32 -26.60 7.94
CA SER A 78 1.23 -26.97 9.35
C SER A 78 2.12 -26.12 10.26
N GLU A 79 3.21 -25.60 9.73
CA GLU A 79 4.20 -24.78 10.46
C GLU A 79 3.81 -23.28 10.46
N HIS A 80 2.76 -22.90 9.73
CA HIS A 80 2.30 -21.51 9.68
C HIS A 80 1.71 -21.07 11.03
N LYS A 81 2.54 -20.41 11.83
CA LYS A 81 2.20 -19.96 13.18
C LYS A 81 2.18 -18.43 13.29
N MET A 82 1.42 -17.94 14.26
CA MET A 82 1.33 -16.52 14.57
C MET A 82 2.69 -15.99 15.06
N SER A 83 3.27 -15.05 14.33
CA SER A 83 4.50 -14.35 14.68
C SER A 83 4.24 -13.00 15.35
N LYS A 84 5.31 -12.24 15.65
CA LYS A 84 5.21 -10.83 16.09
C LYS A 84 4.43 -9.97 15.10
N GLN A 85 4.49 -10.28 13.81
CA GLN A 85 3.76 -9.60 12.74
C GLN A 85 2.39 -10.25 12.50
N LYS A 86 1.52 -10.20 13.50
CA LYS A 86 0.20 -10.88 13.52
C LYS A 86 -0.68 -10.61 12.30
N VAL A 87 -0.56 -9.43 11.70
CA VAL A 87 -1.38 -9.03 10.55
C VAL A 87 -1.12 -9.92 9.33
N TYR A 88 0.14 -10.27 9.08
CA TYR A 88 0.50 -11.17 7.98
C TYR A 88 -0.06 -12.58 8.20
N PHE A 89 0.04 -13.10 9.42
CA PHE A 89 -0.58 -14.38 9.76
C PHE A 89 -2.09 -14.38 9.49
N PHE A 90 -2.81 -13.39 9.99
CA PHE A 90 -4.25 -13.34 9.81
C PHE A 90 -4.67 -13.19 8.35
N ASP A 91 -3.94 -12.39 7.58
CA ASP A 91 -4.26 -12.17 6.18
C ASP A 91 -3.97 -13.41 5.32
N THR A 92 -2.88 -14.13 5.56
CA THR A 92 -2.58 -15.40 4.87
C THR A 92 -3.47 -16.54 5.34
N TYR A 93 -3.78 -16.64 6.65
CA TYR A 93 -4.63 -17.70 7.20
C TYR A 93 -6.02 -17.76 6.58
N GLN A 94 -6.55 -16.63 6.11
CA GLN A 94 -7.83 -16.60 5.40
C GLN A 94 -7.84 -17.51 4.16
N TYR A 95 -6.66 -17.75 3.58
CA TYR A 95 -6.49 -18.54 2.35
C TYR A 95 -5.83 -19.88 2.64
N THR A 96 -4.77 -19.95 3.44
CA THR A 96 -4.03 -21.19 3.71
C THR A 96 -4.89 -22.26 4.37
N ARG A 97 -5.88 -21.89 5.17
CA ARG A 97 -6.83 -22.82 5.81
C ARG A 97 -7.69 -23.64 4.84
N TRP A 98 -7.74 -23.26 3.55
CA TRP A 98 -8.45 -23.98 2.50
C TRP A 98 -7.66 -25.18 1.95
N PHE A 99 -6.37 -25.23 2.21
CA PHE A 99 -5.45 -26.22 1.69
C PHE A 99 -4.99 -27.21 2.76
N SER A 100 -4.46 -28.36 2.32
CA SER A 100 -3.89 -29.36 3.22
C SER A 100 -2.69 -28.79 3.97
N ASP A 101 -2.56 -29.12 5.26
CA ASP A 101 -1.41 -28.74 6.08
C ASP A 101 -0.10 -29.38 5.61
N GLN A 102 -0.16 -30.41 4.74
CA GLN A 102 0.97 -31.12 4.15
C GLN A 102 1.63 -30.34 3.00
N PHE A 103 0.95 -29.35 2.42
CA PHE A 103 1.56 -28.58 1.33
C PHE A 103 2.69 -27.70 1.83
N GLN A 104 3.78 -27.70 1.09
CA GLN A 104 4.86 -26.72 1.25
C GLN A 104 4.50 -25.38 0.61
N TRP A 105 5.06 -24.30 1.11
CA TRP A 105 4.87 -22.98 0.56
C TRP A 105 6.06 -22.07 0.83
N GLY A 106 6.26 -21.05 -0.02
CA GLY A 106 7.16 -19.93 0.25
C GLY A 106 6.37 -18.76 0.83
N PHE A 107 6.93 -18.10 1.85
CA PHE A 107 6.31 -16.93 2.46
C PHE A 107 7.33 -15.96 3.04
N CYS A 108 7.37 -14.73 2.51
CA CYS A 108 8.21 -13.63 2.99
C CYS A 108 7.34 -12.52 3.57
N PRO A 109 7.08 -12.52 4.89
CA PRO A 109 6.30 -11.46 5.53
C PRO A 109 7.12 -10.17 5.67
N GLY A 110 6.44 -9.02 5.59
CA GLY A 110 7.05 -7.71 5.78
C GLY A 110 7.10 -6.89 4.49
N ASP A 111 7.89 -5.82 4.54
CA ASP A 111 8.12 -4.93 3.41
C ASP A 111 9.26 -5.55 2.56
N VAL A 112 8.90 -6.26 1.49
CA VAL A 112 9.82 -7.02 0.63
C VAL A 112 10.20 -6.15 -0.58
N THR A 113 11.51 -5.95 -0.77
CA THR A 113 12.10 -5.15 -1.86
C THR A 113 13.10 -5.94 -2.70
N PHE A 114 13.09 -7.24 -2.54
CA PHE A 114 13.94 -8.20 -3.26
C PHE A 114 13.07 -9.32 -3.84
N VAL A 115 13.62 -10.06 -4.78
CA VAL A 115 12.98 -11.26 -5.32
C VAL A 115 13.43 -12.47 -4.50
N PRO A 116 12.53 -13.28 -3.93
CA PRO A 116 12.89 -14.50 -3.22
C PRO A 116 13.57 -15.53 -4.11
N ASP A 117 14.45 -16.39 -3.54
CA ASP A 117 15.17 -17.43 -4.27
C ASP A 117 14.24 -18.50 -4.86
N TYR A 118 13.04 -18.68 -4.29
CA TYR A 118 12.02 -19.60 -4.77
C TYR A 118 10.62 -18.97 -4.64
N PRO A 119 9.63 -19.46 -5.38
CA PRO A 119 8.27 -18.90 -5.37
C PRO A 119 7.74 -18.71 -3.97
N SER A 120 7.49 -17.45 -3.61
CA SER A 120 7.07 -17.07 -2.26
C SER A 120 5.97 -16.02 -2.30
N ILE A 121 5.01 -16.18 -1.40
CA ILE A 121 3.96 -15.19 -1.19
C ILE A 121 4.57 -13.98 -0.48
N VAL A 122 4.36 -12.80 -1.07
CA VAL A 122 4.88 -11.51 -0.59
C VAL A 122 3.75 -10.47 -0.51
N LYS A 123 3.95 -9.44 0.32
CA LYS A 123 3.08 -8.24 0.33
C LYS A 123 3.43 -7.31 -0.82
N SER A 124 4.71 -7.16 -1.07
CA SER A 124 5.28 -6.25 -2.07
C SER A 124 6.41 -6.94 -2.83
N ARG A 125 6.64 -6.49 -4.07
CA ARG A 125 7.75 -6.95 -4.89
C ARG A 125 8.39 -5.78 -5.63
N PRO A 126 9.69 -5.86 -5.99
CA PRO A 126 10.33 -4.86 -6.83
C PRO A 126 9.75 -4.90 -8.26
N LEU A 127 9.69 -3.75 -8.91
CA LEU A 127 9.32 -3.59 -10.32
C LEU A 127 10.54 -3.85 -11.20
N THR A 128 10.90 -5.12 -11.32
CA THR A 128 11.99 -5.63 -12.17
C THR A 128 11.46 -6.64 -13.15
N ASP A 129 12.19 -6.87 -14.24
CA ASP A 129 11.79 -7.82 -15.28
C ASP A 129 11.73 -9.26 -14.74
N ASP A 130 12.66 -9.62 -13.86
CA ASP A 130 12.71 -10.94 -13.21
C ASP A 130 12.18 -10.87 -11.77
N ASN A 131 10.86 -10.91 -11.62
CA ASN A 131 10.20 -11.00 -10.31
C ASN A 131 9.21 -12.17 -10.22
N VAL A 132 9.40 -13.21 -11.02
CA VAL A 132 8.50 -14.38 -11.11
C VAL A 132 8.32 -15.10 -9.78
N ASN A 133 9.35 -15.16 -8.94
CA ASN A 133 9.29 -15.78 -7.61
C ASN A 133 8.51 -14.95 -6.57
N SER A 134 8.12 -13.73 -6.89
CA SER A 134 7.38 -12.84 -6.00
C SER A 134 5.88 -12.91 -6.29
N ILE A 135 5.17 -13.81 -5.61
CA ILE A 135 3.70 -13.97 -5.75
C ILE A 135 3.02 -12.96 -4.82
N VAL A 136 2.45 -11.91 -5.40
CA VAL A 136 1.83 -10.83 -4.62
C VAL A 136 0.48 -11.26 -4.06
N MET A 137 0.30 -11.11 -2.76
CA MET A 137 -0.98 -11.33 -2.08
C MET A 137 -1.44 -10.06 -1.35
N LYS A 138 -2.76 -9.88 -1.24
CA LYS A 138 -3.38 -8.78 -0.47
C LYS A 138 -3.09 -8.93 1.02
N LEU A 139 -1.94 -8.44 1.47
CA LEU A 139 -1.47 -8.51 2.86
C LEU A 139 -1.41 -7.13 3.51
N ASP A 140 -1.34 -7.11 4.85
CA ASP A 140 -1.40 -5.91 5.68
C ASP A 140 -2.63 -5.03 5.36
N LYS A 141 -3.78 -5.71 5.20
CA LYS A 141 -5.05 -5.11 4.77
C LYS A 141 -5.49 -3.95 5.65
N VAL A 142 -5.28 -4.06 6.95
CA VAL A 142 -5.72 -3.05 7.92
C VAL A 142 -4.98 -1.71 7.77
N ARG A 143 -3.76 -1.73 7.20
CA ARG A 143 -2.92 -0.54 7.02
C ARG A 143 -2.97 0.04 5.61
N HIS A 144 -3.00 -0.83 4.59
CA HIS A 144 -2.78 -0.41 3.21
C HIS A 144 -4.07 -0.16 2.41
N PHE A 145 -5.19 -0.81 2.76
CA PHE A 145 -6.41 -0.70 1.97
C PHE A 145 -7.43 0.18 2.68
N ILE A 146 -7.15 1.47 2.67
CA ILE A 146 -8.01 2.55 3.14
C ILE A 146 -8.43 3.33 1.89
N PHE A 147 -9.71 3.59 1.75
CA PHE A 147 -10.29 4.44 0.71
C PHE A 147 -11.12 5.51 1.40
N VAL A 148 -11.19 6.68 0.81
CA VAL A 148 -11.89 7.84 1.38
C VAL A 148 -12.98 8.31 0.45
N ASP A 149 -14.02 8.88 1.04
CA ASP A 149 -15.08 9.60 0.34
C ASP A 149 -14.84 11.10 0.61
N ASP A 150 -14.01 11.72 -0.23
CA ASP A 150 -13.62 13.12 -0.09
C ASP A 150 -14.70 14.03 -0.69
N LYS A 151 -15.31 14.87 0.14
CA LYS A 151 -16.37 15.78 -0.29
C LYS A 151 -15.86 17.17 -0.68
N LYS A 152 -14.58 17.46 -0.42
CA LYS A 152 -14.01 18.77 -0.72
C LYS A 152 -13.51 18.80 -2.16
N ALA A 153 -13.99 19.76 -2.95
CA ALA A 153 -13.55 19.92 -4.32
C ALA A 153 -12.05 20.29 -4.39
N PHE A 154 -11.37 19.86 -5.44
CA PHE A 154 -9.94 20.16 -5.66
C PHE A 154 -9.66 21.68 -5.62
N THR A 155 -10.54 22.47 -6.21
CA THR A 155 -10.42 23.93 -6.27
C THR A 155 -10.52 24.64 -4.91
N GLU A 156 -11.16 23.99 -3.93
CA GLU A 156 -11.32 24.53 -2.57
C GLU A 156 -10.13 24.20 -1.66
N LYS A 157 -9.21 23.36 -2.13
CA LYS A 157 -8.03 22.92 -1.37
C LYS A 157 -6.88 23.93 -1.50
N LYS A 158 -5.97 23.88 -0.52
CA LYS A 158 -4.78 24.73 -0.49
C LYS A 158 -3.85 24.40 -1.65
N ASN A 159 -3.31 25.41 -2.32
CA ASN A 159 -2.30 25.31 -3.39
C ASN A 159 -0.91 24.89 -2.82
N MET A 160 -0.88 23.79 -2.10
CA MET A 160 0.31 23.29 -1.39
C MET A 160 0.39 21.78 -1.47
N VAL A 161 1.61 21.25 -1.33
CA VAL A 161 1.84 19.83 -1.08
C VAL A 161 2.03 19.56 0.42
N ILE A 162 1.43 18.48 0.90
CA ILE A 162 1.61 18.04 2.28
C ILE A 162 2.37 16.72 2.37
N PHE A 163 3.26 16.61 3.38
CA PHE A 163 3.91 15.35 3.76
C PHE A 163 3.94 15.18 5.28
N ARG A 164 3.49 14.05 5.77
CA ARG A 164 3.62 13.60 7.17
C ARG A 164 4.05 12.16 7.18
N GLY A 165 5.34 11.92 7.30
CA GLY A 165 5.93 10.58 7.25
C GLY A 165 7.06 10.39 8.25
N LYS A 166 7.50 9.13 8.43
CA LYS A 166 8.75 8.86 9.14
C LYS A 166 9.91 9.11 8.19
N VAL A 167 10.84 9.96 8.59
CA VAL A 167 12.05 10.31 7.84
C VAL A 167 13.24 9.43 8.25
N LYS A 168 13.36 9.14 9.54
CA LYS A 168 14.45 8.32 10.09
C LYS A 168 14.71 7.05 9.28
N GLY A 169 15.94 6.88 8.81
CA GLY A 169 16.37 5.72 8.03
C GLY A 169 15.74 5.61 6.63
N LYS A 170 15.34 6.76 6.06
CA LYS A 170 14.75 6.87 4.72
C LYS A 170 15.47 7.97 3.93
N PRO A 171 16.54 7.63 3.19
CA PRO A 171 17.38 8.64 2.50
C PRO A 171 16.59 9.56 1.58
N SER A 172 15.69 9.01 0.74
CA SER A 172 14.87 9.81 -0.18
C SER A 172 13.97 10.81 0.58
N ARG A 173 13.35 10.39 1.69
CA ARG A 173 12.52 11.31 2.51
C ARG A 173 13.36 12.36 3.22
N LYS A 174 14.59 12.03 3.60
CA LYS A 174 15.52 12.98 4.21
C LYS A 174 15.94 14.03 3.20
N LEU A 175 16.33 13.63 2.01
CA LEU A 175 16.64 14.55 0.90
C LEU A 175 15.46 15.48 0.61
N PHE A 176 14.25 14.95 0.53
CA PHE A 176 13.04 15.75 0.32
C PHE A 176 12.82 16.79 1.42
N MET A 177 13.03 16.43 2.68
CA MET A 177 12.92 17.37 3.81
C MET A 177 14.02 18.45 3.76
N GLU A 178 15.26 18.07 3.43
CA GLU A 178 16.39 19.00 3.31
C GLU A 178 16.14 20.06 2.24
N MET A 179 15.54 19.68 1.11
CA MET A 179 15.29 20.59 -0.01
C MET A 179 14.08 21.52 0.23
N TYR A 180 13.01 20.99 0.85
CA TYR A 180 11.71 21.66 0.79
C TYR A 180 11.07 22.00 2.14
N PHE A 181 11.74 21.76 3.28
CA PHE A 181 11.13 21.97 4.59
C PHE A 181 10.65 23.42 4.81
N HIS A 182 11.41 24.39 4.30
CA HIS A 182 11.06 25.81 4.40
C HIS A 182 10.37 26.38 3.16
N HIS A 183 10.04 25.55 2.18
CA HIS A 183 9.45 26.00 0.93
C HIS A 183 8.00 26.43 1.13
N PRO A 184 7.56 27.62 0.63
CA PRO A 184 6.25 28.19 0.91
C PRO A 184 5.06 27.34 0.38
N MET A 185 5.29 26.52 -0.65
CA MET A 185 4.28 25.61 -1.19
C MET A 185 4.27 24.24 -0.50
N CYS A 186 5.04 24.04 0.58
CA CYS A 186 5.21 22.74 1.22
C CYS A 186 4.85 22.80 2.70
N ASP A 187 3.94 21.92 3.15
CA ASP A 187 3.65 21.65 4.56
C ASP A 187 4.23 20.29 4.93
N LEU A 188 5.48 20.28 5.39
CA LEU A 188 6.23 19.05 5.65
C LEU A 188 6.37 18.76 7.14
N GLY A 189 6.54 17.46 7.48
CA GLY A 189 6.80 17.11 8.86
C GLY A 189 7.22 15.66 9.07
N ASP A 190 8.27 15.50 9.91
CA ASP A 190 8.74 14.21 10.39
C ASP A 190 7.94 13.76 11.61
N VAL A 191 7.32 12.60 11.53
CA VAL A 191 6.60 11.95 12.63
C VAL A 191 7.38 10.77 13.23
N SER A 192 8.69 10.69 12.98
CA SER A 192 9.59 9.69 13.57
C SER A 192 9.70 9.88 15.07
N LYS A 193 9.94 8.77 15.75
CA LYS A 193 10.31 8.78 17.18
C LYS A 193 11.82 8.53 17.27
N ASN A 194 12.47 9.19 18.25
CA ASN A 194 13.90 8.97 18.54
C ASN A 194 14.77 9.11 17.28
N THR A 195 14.62 10.23 16.56
CA THR A 195 15.43 10.58 15.40
C THR A 195 16.53 11.57 15.79
N THR A 196 17.64 11.55 15.04
CA THR A 196 18.71 12.55 15.07
C THR A 196 18.55 13.61 14.01
N ASP A 197 17.48 13.54 13.20
CA ASP A 197 17.16 14.54 12.19
C ASP A 197 16.82 15.88 12.87
N PRO A 198 16.89 17.03 12.14
CA PRO A 198 16.64 18.35 12.70
C PRO A 198 15.37 18.43 13.55
N ALA A 199 15.48 19.05 14.73
CA ALA A 199 14.36 19.11 15.68
C ALA A 199 13.15 19.87 15.14
N GLU A 200 13.39 20.86 14.28
CA GLU A 200 12.37 21.67 13.60
C GLU A 200 11.48 20.85 12.65
N TRP A 201 11.99 19.75 12.08
CA TRP A 201 11.20 18.87 11.22
C TRP A 201 10.13 18.09 11.97
N ARG A 202 10.25 18.00 13.30
CA ARG A 202 9.34 17.21 14.13
C ARG A 202 7.98 17.85 14.24
N THR A 203 6.95 17.11 13.83
CA THR A 203 5.58 17.57 13.94
C THR A 203 4.66 16.48 14.48
N GLU A 204 3.45 16.88 14.87
CA GLU A 204 2.40 15.93 15.15
C GLU A 204 1.86 15.29 13.86
N LYS A 205 1.30 14.09 14.04
CA LYS A 205 0.60 13.41 12.95
C LYS A 205 -0.67 14.14 12.62
N LYS A 206 -0.93 14.32 11.34
CA LYS A 206 -2.25 14.75 10.83
C LYS A 206 -3.11 13.54 10.51
N THR A 207 -4.42 13.70 10.65
CA THR A 207 -5.44 12.75 10.21
C THR A 207 -5.52 12.71 8.69
N ILE A 208 -6.16 11.71 8.11
CA ILE A 208 -6.44 11.70 6.67
C ILE A 208 -7.21 12.95 6.28
N ASN A 209 -8.28 13.31 7.00
CA ASN A 209 -9.09 14.50 6.70
C ASN A 209 -8.27 15.80 6.68
N GLU A 210 -7.30 15.96 7.57
CA GLU A 210 -6.42 17.14 7.57
C GLU A 210 -5.47 17.17 6.37
N HIS A 211 -5.14 16.00 5.77
CA HIS A 211 -4.40 15.96 4.49
C HIS A 211 -5.30 16.37 3.31
N LEU A 212 -6.60 16.06 3.36
CA LEU A 212 -7.53 16.39 2.29
C LEU A 212 -7.78 17.90 2.11
N ASP A 213 -7.26 18.74 3.01
CA ASP A 213 -7.23 20.19 2.84
C ASP A 213 -6.22 20.69 1.79
N TYR A 214 -5.38 19.82 1.27
CA TYR A 214 -4.29 20.15 0.34
C TYR A 214 -4.56 19.58 -1.05
N LYS A 215 -4.25 20.35 -2.11
CA LYS A 215 -4.37 19.88 -3.50
C LYS A 215 -3.47 18.69 -3.77
N PHE A 216 -2.26 18.73 -3.22
CA PHE A 216 -1.22 17.75 -3.48
C PHE A 216 -0.80 17.02 -2.21
N ILE A 217 -0.66 15.71 -2.32
CA ILE A 217 -0.22 14.88 -1.20
C ILE A 217 0.98 14.05 -1.64
N MET A 218 2.11 14.26 -0.98
CA MET A 218 3.34 13.52 -1.28
C MET A 218 3.18 12.04 -0.90
N ALA A 219 3.42 11.17 -1.86
CA ALA A 219 3.36 9.71 -1.69
C ALA A 219 4.76 9.10 -1.85
N LEU A 220 5.64 9.36 -0.87
CA LEU A 220 7.01 8.84 -0.89
C LEU A 220 7.09 7.41 -0.32
N GLU A 221 7.79 6.55 -1.06
CA GLU A 221 8.11 5.20 -0.62
C GLU A 221 8.83 5.21 0.74
N GLY A 222 8.59 4.15 1.50
CA GLY A 222 9.24 3.95 2.79
C GLY A 222 10.39 2.96 2.69
N ILE A 223 10.13 1.69 3.04
CA ILE A 223 11.00 0.55 2.73
C ILE A 223 10.61 0.03 1.35
N ASP A 224 9.32 -0.19 1.15
CA ASP A 224 8.69 -0.56 -0.10
C ASP A 224 7.80 0.59 -0.61
N VAL A 225 6.51 0.40 -0.73
CA VAL A 225 5.57 1.37 -1.29
C VAL A 225 5.15 2.50 -0.34
N ALA A 226 4.60 3.56 -0.89
CA ALA A 226 3.93 4.61 -0.13
C ALA A 226 2.56 4.12 0.36
N SER A 227 2.43 3.86 1.66
CA SER A 227 1.19 3.31 2.24
C SER A 227 -0.02 4.25 2.15
N ASN A 228 0.20 5.55 1.93
CA ASN A 228 -0.88 6.54 1.78
C ASN A 228 -1.44 6.61 0.35
N LEU A 229 -0.75 6.12 -0.66
CA LEU A 229 -1.11 6.25 -2.06
C LEU A 229 -2.57 5.84 -2.33
N LYS A 230 -3.04 4.71 -1.76
CA LYS A 230 -4.38 4.17 -1.99
C LYS A 230 -5.49 5.14 -1.59
N TRP A 231 -5.39 5.76 -0.41
CA TRP A 231 -6.40 6.72 0.01
C TRP A 231 -6.23 8.09 -0.66
N VAL A 232 -5.00 8.45 -1.05
CA VAL A 232 -4.77 9.67 -1.83
C VAL A 232 -5.46 9.56 -3.19
N MET A 233 -5.27 8.44 -3.89
CA MET A 233 -5.89 8.20 -5.20
C MET A 233 -7.41 8.01 -5.15
N SER A 234 -8.00 7.75 -3.99
CA SER A 234 -9.47 7.75 -3.82
C SER A 234 -10.03 9.08 -3.31
N SER A 235 -9.20 10.13 -3.27
CA SER A 235 -9.59 11.48 -2.81
C SER A 235 -9.61 12.46 -3.98
N ASN A 236 -10.13 13.66 -3.73
CA ASN A 236 -10.04 14.80 -4.65
C ASN A 236 -8.71 15.58 -4.49
N SER A 237 -7.66 14.92 -4.01
CA SER A 237 -6.28 15.44 -3.99
C SER A 237 -5.41 14.59 -4.91
N ILE A 238 -4.36 15.17 -5.46
CA ILE A 238 -3.48 14.45 -6.39
C ILE A 238 -2.25 13.90 -5.65
N ALA A 239 -1.94 12.65 -5.89
CA ALA A 239 -0.68 12.06 -5.44
C ALA A 239 0.50 12.65 -6.23
N VAL A 240 1.54 13.07 -5.51
CA VAL A 240 2.80 13.54 -6.11
C VAL A 240 3.91 12.60 -5.65
N MET A 241 4.63 12.00 -6.60
CA MET A 241 5.66 11.02 -6.25
C MET A 241 6.61 10.75 -7.43
N PRO A 242 7.84 10.32 -7.17
CA PRO A 242 8.66 9.67 -8.19
C PRO A 242 7.99 8.37 -8.67
N ARG A 243 8.46 7.85 -9.82
CA ARG A 243 7.99 6.55 -10.32
C ARG A 243 8.16 5.47 -9.24
N PRO A 244 7.13 4.63 -9.00
CA PRO A 244 7.23 3.53 -8.04
C PRO A 244 8.36 2.57 -8.37
N THR A 245 9.06 2.08 -7.35
CA THR A 245 10.10 1.05 -7.48
C THR A 245 9.61 -0.32 -7.05
N CYS A 246 8.54 -0.36 -6.26
CA CYS A 246 7.89 -1.55 -5.77
C CYS A 246 6.38 -1.49 -5.99
N GLU A 247 5.76 -2.65 -6.00
CA GLU A 247 4.30 -2.77 -6.07
C GLU A 247 3.73 -3.74 -5.04
N THR A 248 2.46 -3.55 -4.75
CA THR A 248 1.65 -4.40 -3.87
C THR A 248 0.42 -4.91 -4.63
N TRP A 249 -0.54 -5.50 -3.92
CA TRP A 249 -1.87 -5.84 -4.46
C TRP A 249 -2.62 -4.65 -5.10
N PHE A 250 -2.15 -3.45 -4.93
CA PHE A 250 -2.69 -2.24 -5.55
C PHE A 250 -2.24 -2.05 -7.00
N MET A 251 -1.24 -2.83 -7.45
CA MET A 251 -0.70 -2.77 -8.82
C MET A 251 -0.02 -1.44 -9.15
N GLU A 252 0.80 -0.91 -8.23
CA GLU A 252 1.50 0.37 -8.43
C GLU A 252 2.31 0.42 -9.73
N GLY A 253 2.76 -0.74 -10.24
CA GLY A 253 3.48 -0.86 -11.50
C GLY A 253 2.64 -0.55 -12.76
N THR A 254 1.30 -0.54 -12.64
CA THR A 254 0.41 -0.19 -13.76
C THR A 254 0.00 1.28 -13.80
N LEU A 255 0.40 2.05 -12.79
CA LEU A 255 0.09 3.47 -12.75
C LEU A 255 0.85 4.24 -13.82
N ILE A 256 0.12 5.03 -14.58
CA ILE A 256 0.65 5.83 -15.69
C ILE A 256 0.97 7.23 -15.16
N PRO A 257 2.23 7.68 -15.29
CA PRO A 257 2.65 9.03 -14.90
C PRO A 257 1.85 10.13 -15.60
N ASN A 258 1.51 11.17 -14.87
CA ASN A 258 0.73 12.33 -15.32
C ASN A 258 -0.65 12.00 -15.90
N TYR A 259 -1.09 10.76 -15.67
CA TYR A 259 -2.43 10.26 -15.96
C TYR A 259 -3.14 9.84 -14.67
N HIS A 260 -2.47 9.09 -13.77
CA HIS A 260 -3.01 8.67 -12.49
C HIS A 260 -2.44 9.45 -11.29
N TYR A 261 -1.28 10.07 -11.45
CA TYR A 261 -0.57 10.84 -10.43
C TYR A 261 0.41 11.81 -11.10
N ILE A 262 0.86 12.84 -10.38
CA ILE A 262 1.92 13.73 -10.85
C ILE A 262 3.26 13.07 -10.62
N GLU A 263 3.97 12.71 -11.69
CA GLU A 263 5.35 12.23 -11.60
C GLU A 263 6.30 13.40 -11.39
N ILE A 264 7.24 13.21 -10.47
CA ILE A 264 8.38 14.08 -10.23
C ILE A 264 9.68 13.29 -10.33
N LYS A 265 10.79 13.98 -10.52
CA LYS A 265 12.11 13.35 -10.55
C LYS A 265 12.46 12.72 -9.20
N PRO A 266 13.27 11.64 -9.19
CA PRO A 266 13.69 11.00 -7.94
C PRO A 266 14.54 11.91 -7.02
N ASP A 267 15.19 12.93 -7.57
CA ASP A 267 15.95 13.96 -6.85
C ASP A 267 15.08 15.16 -6.42
N PHE A 268 13.79 15.15 -6.74
CA PHE A 268 12.80 16.18 -6.43
C PHE A 268 13.04 17.55 -7.09
N SER A 269 14.00 17.68 -8.00
CA SER A 269 14.44 18.96 -8.56
C SER A 269 13.36 19.73 -9.34
N ASP A 270 12.32 19.04 -9.80
CA ASP A 270 11.21 19.61 -10.59
C ASP A 270 9.92 19.81 -9.79
N LEU A 271 9.90 19.54 -8.47
CA LEU A 271 8.67 19.59 -7.67
C LEU A 271 7.96 20.95 -7.78
N GLU A 272 8.67 22.06 -7.60
CA GLU A 272 8.06 23.38 -7.61
C GLU A 272 7.42 23.71 -8.96
N GLU A 273 8.13 23.41 -10.05
CA GLU A 273 7.63 23.59 -11.42
C GLU A 273 6.35 22.78 -11.65
N ARG A 274 6.35 21.51 -11.25
CA ARG A 274 5.19 20.61 -11.38
C ARG A 274 3.99 21.08 -10.57
N LEU A 275 4.20 21.52 -9.33
CA LEU A 275 3.11 22.04 -8.50
C LEU A 275 2.51 23.31 -9.09
N LYS A 276 3.33 24.26 -9.55
CA LYS A 276 2.86 25.50 -10.22
C LYS A 276 2.03 25.18 -11.45
N TYR A 277 2.54 24.29 -12.31
CA TYR A 277 1.84 23.86 -13.51
C TYR A 277 0.43 23.36 -13.22
N TYR A 278 0.28 22.39 -12.32
CA TYR A 278 -1.03 21.82 -12.00
C TYR A 278 -1.94 22.70 -11.12
N ILE A 279 -1.42 23.75 -10.50
CA ILE A 279 -2.23 24.79 -9.88
C ILE A 279 -2.90 25.66 -10.95
N GLU A 280 -2.18 25.98 -12.03
CA GLU A 280 -2.65 26.81 -13.14
C GLU A 280 -3.52 26.01 -14.13
N HIS A 281 -3.22 24.71 -14.33
CA HIS A 281 -3.95 23.82 -15.25
C HIS A 281 -4.95 22.94 -14.49
N VAL A 282 -6.02 23.56 -14.01
CA VAL A 282 -7.02 22.89 -13.15
C VAL A 282 -7.73 21.75 -13.87
N ASP A 283 -8.02 21.91 -15.16
CA ASP A 283 -8.73 20.88 -15.94
C ASP A 283 -7.90 19.59 -16.04
N GLU A 284 -6.60 19.69 -16.33
CA GLU A 284 -5.69 18.54 -16.34
C GLU A 284 -5.55 17.90 -14.94
N SER A 285 -5.57 18.73 -13.90
CA SER A 285 -5.58 18.24 -12.51
C SER A 285 -6.83 17.41 -12.20
N LEU A 286 -7.99 17.84 -12.69
CA LEU A 286 -9.25 17.12 -12.50
C LEU A 286 -9.27 15.81 -13.34
N GLU A 287 -8.68 15.81 -14.52
CA GLU A 287 -8.51 14.58 -15.31
C GLU A 287 -7.67 13.55 -14.57
N ILE A 288 -6.53 13.94 -13.99
CA ILE A 288 -5.72 13.03 -13.17
C ILE A 288 -6.53 12.43 -12.00
N ILE A 289 -7.34 13.24 -11.33
CA ILE A 289 -8.20 12.77 -10.24
C ILE A 289 -9.24 11.75 -10.76
N ASN A 290 -9.88 12.05 -11.90
CA ASN A 290 -10.87 11.15 -12.50
C ASN A 290 -10.24 9.80 -12.87
N HIS A 291 -9.09 9.81 -13.54
CA HIS A 291 -8.36 8.58 -13.90
C HIS A 291 -7.87 7.81 -12.68
N ALA A 292 -7.51 8.50 -11.60
CA ALA A 292 -7.13 7.84 -10.35
C ALA A 292 -8.30 7.14 -9.65
N HIS A 293 -9.54 7.55 -9.94
CA HIS A 293 -10.76 6.95 -9.39
C HIS A 293 -11.26 5.73 -10.19
N GLU A 294 -10.85 5.53 -11.45
CA GLU A 294 -11.14 4.36 -12.28
C GLU A 294 -10.49 3.09 -11.73
#